data_d0abd2ec574f0df672ef48718410e432
#
_entry.id   d0abd2ec574f0df672ef48718410e432
#
_cell.length_a   1.000
_cell.length_b   1.000
_cell.length_c   1.000
_cell.angle_alpha   90.00
_cell.angle_beta   90.00
_cell.angle_gamma   90.00
#
_symmetry.space_group_name_H-M   'P 1'
#
loop_
_entity.id
_entity.type
_entity.pdbx_description
1 polymer ?
#
loop_
_entity_poly.entity_id
_entity_poly.type
_entity_poly.pdbx_seq_one_letter_code
_entity_poly.pdbx_strand_id
1 'polypeptide(L)'
;MKKIYLLLMVAVMSLGFVSCSDDDPDGATIFPTDSPARDNLDQWLLKNYTYPYNVDFQYKWQKIESDMKYNLVPADSAKSAKLAIIVKYLWFDAYNEVAGQDFVKTYVPRVITLIGSPAYENTGTMVLGTAEGGYKVTLYMVNNLDDATLKDYDALTTYYFTTMHHEFTHILNQKKPYNTDFDRISESDYVSGDWYQVPNATALQKGFVRNYAMVEGREDFAETMAQYVTCTDNAWAAKLKTAGTKGAAIINQKLEMIRTYMKDSWNLDIDELHKAVQHRGREMSSLDLEHLK
;
A
#
# COMPACT_ATOMS: atom_id res chain seq x y z
N MET A 1 48.01 -7.72 -57.58
CA MET A 1 47.25 -6.78 -56.78
C MET A 1 46.14 -7.45 -55.91
N LYS A 2 45.27 -8.31 -56.48
CA LYS A 2 44.20 -8.99 -55.69
C LYS A 2 44.67 -9.80 -54.44
N LYS A 3 45.83 -10.45 -54.53
CA LYS A 3 46.42 -11.23 -53.42
C LYS A 3 46.94 -10.37 -52.26
N ILE A 4 47.36 -9.12 -52.52
CA ILE A 4 47.84 -8.20 -51.52
C ILE A 4 46.66 -7.63 -50.72
N TYR A 5 45.53 -7.35 -51.38
CA TYR A 5 44.30 -6.92 -50.69
C TYR A 5 43.71 -8.03 -49.82
N LEU A 6 43.80 -9.29 -50.24
CA LEU A 6 43.34 -10.42 -49.44
C LEU A 6 44.20 -10.61 -48.17
N LEU A 7 45.53 -10.46 -48.28
CA LEU A 7 46.43 -10.51 -47.13
C LEU A 7 46.23 -9.33 -46.15
N LEU A 8 46.00 -8.12 -46.70
CA LEU A 8 45.65 -6.95 -45.87
C LEU A 8 44.31 -7.12 -45.17
N MET A 9 43.29 -7.71 -45.82
CA MET A 9 41.98 -7.96 -45.22
C MET A 9 42.05 -9.01 -44.10
N VAL A 10 42.87 -10.05 -44.25
CA VAL A 10 43.10 -11.07 -43.21
C VAL A 10 43.89 -10.47 -42.03
N ALA A 11 44.88 -9.59 -42.28
CA ALA A 11 45.63 -8.91 -41.24
C ALA A 11 44.78 -7.90 -40.42
N VAL A 12 43.81 -7.23 -41.06
CA VAL A 12 42.88 -6.32 -40.37
C VAL A 12 41.84 -7.12 -39.57
N MET A 13 41.39 -8.27 -40.02
CA MET A 13 40.50 -9.13 -39.24
C MET A 13 41.17 -9.80 -38.04
N SER A 14 42.49 -10.03 -38.08
CA SER A 14 43.22 -10.58 -36.92
C SER A 14 43.52 -9.55 -35.81
N LEU A 15 43.42 -8.27 -36.13
CA LEU A 15 43.59 -7.19 -35.12
C LEU A 15 42.28 -6.88 -34.35
N GLY A 16 41.13 -7.41 -34.80
CA GLY A 16 39.82 -7.22 -34.15
C GLY A 16 39.55 -8.17 -32.99
N PHE A 17 40.40 -9.10 -32.65
CA PHE A 17 40.28 -10.05 -31.55
C PHE A 17 41.21 -9.74 -30.35
N VAL A 18 41.64 -8.49 -30.19
CA VAL A 18 42.07 -8.06 -28.86
C VAL A 18 40.80 -7.82 -28.08
N SER A 19 40.18 -8.94 -27.66
CA SER A 19 39.21 -8.94 -26.59
C SER A 19 39.82 -8.19 -25.43
N CYS A 20 39.06 -7.25 -24.87
CA CYS A 20 39.33 -6.74 -23.54
C CYS A 20 39.69 -7.96 -22.70
N SER A 21 40.91 -8.03 -22.15
CA SER A 21 41.15 -8.87 -20.99
C SER A 21 40.14 -8.39 -19.97
N ASP A 22 39.19 -9.24 -19.59
CA ASP A 22 38.47 -9.03 -18.38
C ASP A 22 39.55 -8.88 -17.31
N ASP A 23 39.84 -7.64 -16.92
CA ASP A 23 40.40 -7.41 -15.61
C ASP A 23 39.35 -7.98 -14.67
N ASP A 24 39.55 -9.20 -14.20
CA ASP A 24 38.78 -9.74 -13.09
C ASP A 24 38.80 -8.64 -12.03
N PRO A 25 37.65 -8.09 -11.66
CA PRO A 25 37.65 -7.07 -10.62
C PRO A 25 38.33 -7.69 -9.42
N ASP A 26 39.40 -7.04 -8.94
CA ASP A 26 40.14 -7.46 -7.74
C ASP A 26 39.10 -7.98 -6.76
N GLY A 27 39.26 -9.22 -6.28
CA GLY A 27 38.24 -9.91 -5.49
C GLY A 27 37.86 -9.23 -4.14
N ALA A 28 38.37 -8.01 -3.94
CA ALA A 28 38.01 -7.15 -2.81
C ALA A 28 36.82 -6.27 -3.22
N THR A 29 35.59 -6.71 -2.94
CA THR A 29 34.42 -5.84 -3.00
C THR A 29 34.45 -4.78 -1.90
N ILE A 30 34.11 -3.54 -2.26
CA ILE A 30 33.89 -2.45 -1.27
C ILE A 30 32.56 -2.63 -0.51
N PHE A 31 31.72 -3.55 -0.95
CA PHE A 31 30.46 -3.88 -0.30
C PHE A 31 30.69 -4.94 0.77
N PRO A 32 30.00 -4.85 1.92
CA PRO A 32 30.03 -5.90 2.93
C PRO A 32 29.61 -7.23 2.30
N THR A 33 30.47 -8.24 2.41
CA THR A 33 30.18 -9.60 1.93
C THR A 33 29.39 -10.41 2.96
N ASP A 34 29.42 -9.96 4.21
CA ASP A 34 28.69 -10.60 5.29
C ASP A 34 27.24 -10.12 5.33
N SER A 35 26.30 -11.05 5.44
CA SER A 35 24.91 -10.69 5.71
C SER A 35 24.83 -9.98 7.06
N PRO A 36 24.14 -8.85 7.18
CA PRO A 36 23.95 -8.18 8.45
C PRO A 36 23.35 -9.16 9.48
N ALA A 37 23.80 -9.06 10.73
CA ALA A 37 23.21 -9.84 11.81
C ALA A 37 21.71 -9.58 11.90
N ARG A 38 20.92 -10.63 11.84
CA ARG A 38 19.45 -10.59 11.87
C ARG A 38 18.98 -10.98 13.25
N ASP A 39 18.16 -10.12 13.86
CA ASP A 39 17.44 -10.44 15.08
C ASP A 39 16.19 -11.31 14.80
N ASN A 40 15.46 -11.66 15.85
CA ASN A 40 14.27 -12.51 15.72
C ASN A 40 13.19 -11.85 14.84
N LEU A 41 13.02 -10.53 14.91
CA LEU A 41 12.06 -9.80 14.09
C LEU A 41 12.48 -9.80 12.62
N ASP A 42 13.76 -9.56 12.33
CA ASP A 42 14.28 -9.64 10.95
C ASP A 42 14.01 -11.02 10.33
N GLN A 43 14.25 -12.09 11.08
CA GLN A 43 14.02 -13.47 10.62
C GLN A 43 12.53 -13.75 10.40
N TRP A 44 11.68 -13.26 11.29
CA TRP A 44 10.24 -13.41 11.18
C TRP A 44 9.71 -12.65 9.95
N LEU A 45 10.18 -11.42 9.70
CA LEU A 45 9.81 -10.63 8.53
C LEU A 45 10.24 -11.29 7.22
N LEU A 46 11.45 -11.89 7.16
CA LEU A 46 11.87 -12.67 6.00
C LEU A 46 10.89 -13.82 5.73
N LYS A 47 10.52 -14.58 6.74
CA LYS A 47 9.63 -15.74 6.63
C LYS A 47 8.20 -15.34 6.23
N ASN A 48 7.69 -14.24 6.76
CA ASN A 48 6.28 -13.88 6.65
C ASN A 48 5.96 -12.84 5.56
N TYR A 49 6.97 -12.08 5.08
CA TYR A 49 6.80 -11.03 4.08
C TYR A 49 7.73 -11.21 2.87
N THR A 50 9.04 -11.36 3.11
CA THR A 50 10.00 -11.36 2.00
C THR A 50 9.89 -12.63 1.16
N TYR A 51 9.96 -13.81 1.76
CA TYR A 51 9.92 -15.06 1.01
C TYR A 51 8.57 -15.32 0.33
N PRO A 52 7.41 -15.15 1.02
CA PRO A 52 6.13 -15.44 0.38
C PRO A 52 5.66 -14.37 -0.61
N TYR A 53 6.00 -13.07 -0.40
CA TYR A 53 5.42 -11.96 -1.14
C TYR A 53 6.43 -11.05 -1.84
N ASN A 54 7.73 -11.25 -1.63
CA ASN A 54 8.79 -10.35 -2.09
C ASN A 54 8.57 -8.91 -1.59
N VAL A 55 8.20 -8.78 -0.32
CA VAL A 55 7.99 -7.51 0.36
C VAL A 55 9.11 -7.28 1.38
N ASP A 56 9.74 -6.12 1.31
CA ASP A 56 10.67 -5.62 2.31
C ASP A 56 9.90 -4.81 3.36
N PHE A 57 9.78 -5.37 4.57
CA PHE A 57 9.10 -4.72 5.68
C PHE A 57 10.14 -4.03 6.58
N GLN A 58 10.25 -2.71 6.43
CA GLN A 58 11.31 -1.89 7.01
C GLN A 58 10.82 -1.22 8.30
N TYR A 59 11.32 -1.66 9.45
CA TYR A 59 11.07 -1.01 10.74
C TYR A 59 12.32 -0.29 11.28
N LYS A 60 13.51 -0.66 10.80
CA LYS A 60 14.77 0.03 11.11
C LYS A 60 14.87 1.31 10.30
N TRP A 61 15.28 2.38 10.94
CA TRP A 61 15.39 3.69 10.29
C TRP A 61 16.27 3.64 9.05
N GLN A 62 15.71 4.03 7.92
CA GLN A 62 16.41 4.18 6.65
C GLN A 62 16.38 5.66 6.27
N LYS A 63 17.53 6.35 6.37
CA LYS A 63 17.61 7.78 6.08
C LYS A 63 17.14 8.11 4.65
N ILE A 64 17.46 7.26 3.68
CA ILE A 64 17.09 7.44 2.27
C ILE A 64 15.58 7.25 2.04
N GLU A 65 14.91 6.48 2.89
CA GLU A 65 13.48 6.17 2.79
C GLU A 65 12.61 7.15 3.57
N SER A 66 13.21 8.08 4.32
CA SER A 66 12.46 9.07 5.10
C SER A 66 12.25 10.36 4.30
N ASP A 67 11.02 10.87 4.30
CA ASP A 67 10.71 12.16 3.70
C ASP A 67 11.32 13.30 4.54
N MET A 68 12.30 13.99 3.96
CA MET A 68 13.01 15.09 4.62
C MET A 68 12.13 16.32 4.88
N LYS A 69 10.92 16.36 4.36
CA LYS A 69 9.92 17.40 4.63
C LYS A 69 9.43 17.38 6.08
N TYR A 70 9.50 16.21 6.73
CA TYR A 70 8.98 15.99 8.07
C TYR A 70 10.09 15.75 9.10
N ASN A 71 9.83 16.13 10.36
CA ASN A 71 10.69 15.75 11.49
C ASN A 71 10.23 14.39 12.03
N LEU A 72 10.85 13.33 11.54
CA LEU A 72 10.46 11.96 11.82
C LEU A 72 11.38 11.29 12.83
N VAL A 73 10.86 10.32 13.58
CA VAL A 73 11.64 9.48 14.50
C VAL A 73 11.52 8.00 14.14
N PRO A 74 12.53 7.18 14.45
CA PRO A 74 12.49 5.73 14.22
C PRO A 74 11.29 5.07 14.91
N ALA A 75 10.77 4.02 14.31
CA ALA A 75 9.75 3.17 14.92
C ALA A 75 10.36 2.29 16.04
N ASP A 76 9.63 2.13 17.14
CA ASP A 76 9.95 1.19 18.19
C ASP A 76 9.87 -0.26 17.68
N SER A 77 10.88 -1.07 17.95
CA SER A 77 10.98 -2.42 17.39
C SER A 77 9.90 -3.38 17.93
N ALA A 78 9.52 -3.26 19.21
CA ALA A 78 8.50 -4.14 19.78
C ALA A 78 7.11 -3.79 19.22
N LYS A 79 6.78 -2.49 19.09
CA LYS A 79 5.55 -2.03 18.47
C LYS A 79 5.50 -2.35 16.98
N SER A 80 6.64 -2.28 16.30
CA SER A 80 6.79 -2.68 14.90
C SER A 80 6.49 -4.17 14.70
N ALA A 81 6.97 -5.04 15.60
CA ALA A 81 6.67 -6.46 15.56
C ALA A 81 5.16 -6.72 15.70
N LYS A 82 4.53 -6.09 16.68
CA LYS A 82 3.06 -6.21 16.88
C LYS A 82 2.28 -5.72 15.65
N LEU A 83 2.64 -4.55 15.11
CA LEU A 83 1.99 -4.03 13.91
C LEU A 83 2.21 -4.93 12.69
N ALA A 84 3.41 -5.51 12.53
CA ALA A 84 3.68 -6.44 11.44
C ALA A 84 2.79 -7.69 11.51
N ILE A 85 2.58 -8.27 12.70
CA ILE A 85 1.66 -9.40 12.88
C ILE A 85 0.24 -9.00 12.47
N ILE A 86 -0.23 -7.83 12.91
CA ILE A 86 -1.58 -7.33 12.62
C ILE A 86 -1.75 -7.03 11.13
N VAL A 87 -0.79 -6.37 10.48
CA VAL A 87 -0.80 -6.07 9.03
C VAL A 87 -0.88 -7.37 8.22
N LYS A 88 -0.08 -8.38 8.60
CA LYS A 88 -0.17 -9.68 7.96
C LYS A 88 -1.58 -10.26 8.07
N TYR A 89 -2.13 -10.31 9.27
CA TYR A 89 -3.40 -10.95 9.56
C TYR A 89 -4.59 -10.21 8.93
N LEU A 90 -4.70 -8.89 9.12
CA LEU A 90 -5.87 -8.13 8.68
C LEU A 90 -5.85 -7.78 7.19
N TRP A 91 -4.66 -7.65 6.59
CA TRP A 91 -4.56 -7.20 5.21
C TRP A 91 -4.04 -8.30 4.26
N PHE A 92 -2.84 -8.83 4.46
CA PHE A 92 -2.28 -9.86 3.57
C PHE A 92 -3.12 -11.13 3.55
N ASP A 93 -3.47 -11.66 4.71
CA ASP A 93 -4.20 -12.92 4.82
C ASP A 93 -5.66 -12.77 4.36
N ALA A 94 -6.28 -11.57 4.48
CA ALA A 94 -7.60 -11.31 3.92
C ALA A 94 -7.60 -11.33 2.38
N TYR A 95 -6.62 -10.69 1.75
CA TYR A 95 -6.48 -10.78 0.29
C TYR A 95 -6.07 -12.17 -0.19
N ASN A 96 -5.22 -12.90 0.56
CA ASN A 96 -4.88 -14.28 0.23
C ASN A 96 -6.11 -15.19 0.22
N GLU A 97 -7.01 -15.01 1.17
CA GLU A 97 -8.25 -15.78 1.28
C GLU A 97 -9.16 -15.58 0.08
N VAL A 98 -9.30 -14.34 -0.41
CA VAL A 98 -10.29 -13.99 -1.44
C VAL A 98 -9.71 -14.03 -2.86
N ALA A 99 -8.47 -13.55 -3.04
CA ALA A 99 -7.83 -13.41 -4.34
C ALA A 99 -6.70 -14.41 -4.59
N GLY A 100 -6.25 -15.11 -3.54
CA GLY A 100 -5.14 -16.05 -3.60
C GLY A 100 -3.75 -15.41 -3.45
N GLN A 101 -2.79 -16.23 -3.05
CA GLN A 101 -1.43 -15.78 -2.75
C GLN A 101 -0.70 -15.20 -3.98
N ASP A 102 -0.94 -15.72 -5.16
CA ASP A 102 -0.31 -15.23 -6.39
C ASP A 102 -0.73 -13.80 -6.72
N PHE A 103 -2.01 -13.46 -6.48
CA PHE A 103 -2.50 -12.09 -6.60
C PHE A 103 -1.75 -11.16 -5.65
N VAL A 104 -1.71 -11.51 -4.37
CA VAL A 104 -1.01 -10.72 -3.35
C VAL A 104 0.46 -10.55 -3.73
N LYS A 105 1.17 -11.65 -4.00
CA LYS A 105 2.58 -11.64 -4.40
C LYS A 105 2.86 -10.77 -5.62
N THR A 106 1.92 -10.71 -6.56
CA THR A 106 2.10 -9.96 -7.81
C THR A 106 1.91 -8.47 -7.63
N TYR A 107 0.93 -8.05 -6.83
CA TYR A 107 0.43 -6.67 -6.85
C TYR A 107 0.68 -5.86 -5.59
N VAL A 108 1.01 -6.48 -4.45
CA VAL A 108 1.28 -5.71 -3.21
C VAL A 108 2.47 -4.75 -3.37
N PRO A 109 2.51 -3.66 -2.58
CA PRO A 109 3.69 -2.81 -2.48
C PRO A 109 4.94 -3.63 -2.15
N ARG A 110 6.07 -3.27 -2.75
CA ARG A 110 7.33 -4.00 -2.52
C ARG A 110 8.02 -3.61 -1.22
N VAL A 111 7.70 -2.42 -0.73
CA VAL A 111 8.26 -1.90 0.52
C VAL A 111 7.13 -1.41 1.43
N ILE A 112 7.18 -1.81 2.67
CA ILE A 112 6.36 -1.24 3.74
C ILE A 112 7.32 -0.66 4.77
N THR A 113 7.29 0.67 4.95
CA THR A 113 8.19 1.38 5.88
C THR A 113 7.41 1.86 7.08
N LEU A 114 7.95 1.62 8.27
CA LEU A 114 7.37 2.07 9.53
C LEU A 114 8.11 3.28 10.08
N ILE A 115 7.34 4.31 10.46
CA ILE A 115 7.83 5.55 11.07
C ILE A 115 7.20 5.70 12.46
N GLY A 116 8.04 6.04 13.44
CA GLY A 116 7.60 6.11 14.83
C GLY A 116 6.70 7.30 15.15
N SER A 117 6.98 8.47 14.56
CA SER A 117 6.24 9.70 14.79
C SER A 117 5.10 9.90 13.79
N PRO A 118 4.11 10.77 14.10
CA PRO A 118 3.23 11.34 13.08
C PRO A 118 4.01 12.22 12.10
N ALA A 119 3.45 12.44 10.92
CA ALA A 119 3.85 13.45 9.97
C ALA A 119 2.71 14.48 9.81
N TYR A 120 3.05 15.76 9.69
CA TYR A 120 2.05 16.82 9.54
C TYR A 120 2.36 17.68 8.33
N GLU A 121 1.37 17.89 7.48
CA GLU A 121 1.41 18.87 6.42
C GLU A 121 1.42 20.30 6.99
N ASN A 122 1.85 21.26 6.18
CA ASN A 122 1.85 22.69 6.57
C ASN A 122 0.43 23.21 6.93
N THR A 123 -0.61 22.54 6.48
CA THR A 123 -2.01 22.80 6.80
C THR A 123 -2.41 22.33 8.20
N GLY A 124 -1.53 21.60 8.92
CA GLY A 124 -1.84 20.93 10.18
C GLY A 124 -2.55 19.58 10.00
N THR A 125 -2.81 19.16 8.76
CA THR A 125 -3.37 17.83 8.48
C THR A 125 -2.34 16.74 8.79
N MET A 126 -2.75 15.75 9.58
CA MET A 126 -1.92 14.60 9.90
C MET A 126 -1.92 13.60 8.73
N VAL A 127 -0.73 13.22 8.30
CA VAL A 127 -0.52 12.16 7.31
C VAL A 127 -0.47 10.82 8.04
N LEU A 128 -1.42 9.94 7.74
CA LEU A 128 -1.52 8.61 8.35
C LEU A 128 -0.70 7.56 7.59
N GLY A 129 -0.56 7.74 6.29
CA GLY A 129 0.27 6.92 5.41
C GLY A 129 0.43 7.59 4.05
N THR A 130 1.41 7.14 3.31
CA THR A 130 1.67 7.57 1.93
C THR A 130 2.02 6.37 1.07
N ALA A 131 1.65 6.40 -0.21
CA ALA A 131 2.22 5.48 -1.18
C ALA A 131 3.02 6.23 -2.24
N GLU A 132 4.19 5.72 -2.54
CA GLU A 132 5.09 6.27 -3.55
C GLU A 132 5.05 5.40 -4.80
N GLY A 133 4.34 5.88 -5.83
CA GLY A 133 4.32 5.26 -7.15
C GLY A 133 3.86 3.80 -7.20
N GLY A 134 3.09 3.35 -6.23
CA GLY A 134 2.67 1.95 -6.14
C GLY A 134 3.76 0.96 -5.70
N TYR A 135 4.93 1.47 -5.31
CA TYR A 135 6.06 0.65 -4.91
C TYR A 135 6.20 0.54 -3.39
N LYS A 136 6.04 1.65 -2.68
CA LYS A 136 6.24 1.74 -1.23
C LYS A 136 5.00 2.30 -0.53
N VAL A 137 4.67 1.73 0.63
CA VAL A 137 3.71 2.30 1.58
C VAL A 137 4.45 2.64 2.87
N THR A 138 4.28 3.86 3.36
CA THR A 138 4.83 4.31 4.64
C THR A 138 3.71 4.43 5.66
N LEU A 139 3.88 3.81 6.84
CA LEU A 139 2.93 3.86 7.95
C LEU A 139 3.55 4.67 9.09
N TYR A 140 2.87 5.73 9.49
CA TYR A 140 3.32 6.64 10.54
C TYR A 140 2.73 6.30 11.91
N MET A 141 3.19 6.98 12.96
CA MET A 141 2.65 6.92 14.33
C MET A 141 2.85 5.58 15.06
N VAL A 142 3.79 4.74 14.63
CA VAL A 142 3.98 3.41 15.26
C VAL A 142 4.27 3.53 16.77
N ASN A 143 5.00 4.57 17.20
CA ASN A 143 5.32 4.77 18.61
C ASN A 143 4.12 5.19 19.47
N ASN A 144 3.02 5.62 18.85
CA ASN A 144 1.78 5.96 19.54
C ASN A 144 0.89 4.75 19.82
N LEU A 145 1.20 3.58 19.22
CA LEU A 145 0.47 2.35 19.49
C LEU A 145 0.67 1.91 20.94
N ASP A 146 -0.42 1.76 21.65
CA ASP A 146 -0.48 1.12 22.97
C ASP A 146 -1.29 -0.18 22.91
N ASP A 147 -1.33 -0.93 23.99
CA ASP A 147 -2.03 -2.22 24.03
C ASP A 147 -3.54 -2.08 23.82
N ALA A 148 -4.14 -0.93 24.13
CA ALA A 148 -5.56 -0.68 23.86
C ALA A 148 -5.79 -0.46 22.37
N THR A 149 -5.00 0.41 21.72
CA THR A 149 -5.06 0.69 20.29
C THR A 149 -4.78 -0.57 19.46
N LEU A 150 -3.81 -1.40 19.87
CA LEU A 150 -3.46 -2.65 19.19
C LEU A 150 -4.58 -3.71 19.22
N LYS A 151 -5.60 -3.54 20.05
CA LYS A 151 -6.78 -4.41 20.14
C LYS A 151 -8.05 -3.74 19.63
N ASP A 152 -7.96 -2.50 19.20
CA ASP A 152 -9.07 -1.72 18.68
C ASP A 152 -9.04 -1.70 17.14
N TYR A 153 -9.93 -2.47 16.53
CA TYR A 153 -10.03 -2.55 15.06
C TYR A 153 -10.36 -1.20 14.43
N ASP A 154 -11.25 -0.40 15.03
CA ASP A 154 -11.67 0.88 14.46
C ASP A 154 -10.51 1.90 14.52
N ALA A 155 -9.73 1.90 15.61
CA ALA A 155 -8.53 2.73 15.72
C ALA A 155 -7.46 2.34 14.68
N LEU A 156 -7.15 1.03 14.56
CA LEU A 156 -6.17 0.54 13.58
C LEU A 156 -6.64 0.76 12.13
N THR A 157 -7.93 0.62 11.87
CA THR A 157 -8.52 0.94 10.57
C THR A 157 -8.34 2.41 10.24
N THR A 158 -8.58 3.30 11.19
CA THR A 158 -8.40 4.73 11.03
C THR A 158 -6.93 5.09 10.77
N TYR A 159 -5.99 4.49 11.50
CA TYR A 159 -4.57 4.84 11.40
C TYR A 159 -3.85 4.16 10.22
N TYR A 160 -4.26 2.95 9.83
CA TYR A 160 -3.50 2.15 8.87
C TYR A 160 -4.33 1.52 7.75
N PHE A 161 -5.39 0.75 8.10
CA PHE A 161 -5.96 -0.16 7.10
C PHE A 161 -6.76 0.55 6.02
N THR A 162 -7.50 1.62 6.34
CA THR A 162 -8.15 2.43 5.31
C THR A 162 -7.12 2.95 4.30
N THR A 163 -6.00 3.50 4.77
CA THR A 163 -4.92 3.98 3.90
C THR A 163 -4.31 2.84 3.10
N MET A 164 -4.03 1.68 3.70
CA MET A 164 -3.44 0.55 2.99
C MET A 164 -4.35 0.03 1.87
N HIS A 165 -5.66 -0.08 2.09
CA HIS A 165 -6.61 -0.46 1.05
C HIS A 165 -6.74 0.62 -0.03
N HIS A 166 -6.74 1.89 0.34
CA HIS A 166 -6.78 3.04 -0.55
C HIS A 166 -5.58 3.03 -1.51
N GLU A 167 -4.38 2.97 -0.98
CA GLU A 167 -3.14 2.96 -1.77
C GLU A 167 -3.02 1.71 -2.64
N PHE A 168 -3.45 0.57 -2.13
CA PHE A 168 -3.48 -0.65 -2.94
C PHE A 168 -4.47 -0.55 -4.10
N THR A 169 -5.59 0.14 -3.91
CA THR A 169 -6.52 0.43 -4.99
C THR A 169 -5.88 1.28 -6.09
N HIS A 170 -5.08 2.29 -5.72
CA HIS A 170 -4.30 3.04 -6.70
C HIS A 170 -3.30 2.18 -7.47
N ILE A 171 -2.62 1.25 -6.80
CA ILE A 171 -1.71 0.30 -7.47
C ILE A 171 -2.45 -0.53 -8.52
N LEU A 172 -3.62 -1.04 -8.17
CA LEU A 172 -4.45 -1.81 -9.09
C LEU A 172 -4.92 -0.96 -10.26
N ASN A 173 -5.39 0.27 -10.01
CA ASN A 173 -5.85 1.21 -11.04
C ASN A 173 -4.74 1.63 -12.02
N GLN A 174 -3.49 1.74 -11.55
CA GLN A 174 -2.32 2.01 -12.41
C GLN A 174 -2.00 0.84 -13.34
N LYS A 175 -2.29 -0.40 -12.94
CA LYS A 175 -2.05 -1.61 -13.77
C LYS A 175 -3.16 -1.85 -14.78
N LYS A 176 -4.41 -1.69 -14.34
CA LYS A 176 -5.62 -1.80 -15.17
C LYS A 176 -6.53 -0.64 -14.82
N PRO A 177 -6.63 0.41 -15.68
CA PRO A 177 -7.46 1.56 -15.39
C PRO A 177 -8.95 1.18 -15.24
N TYR A 178 -9.64 1.85 -14.31
CA TYR A 178 -11.09 1.74 -14.18
C TYR A 178 -11.81 2.57 -15.24
N ASN A 179 -13.12 2.35 -15.43
CA ASN A 179 -13.92 3.13 -16.37
C ASN A 179 -14.15 4.55 -15.83
N THR A 180 -13.71 5.56 -16.58
CA THR A 180 -13.82 6.98 -16.23
C THR A 180 -15.26 7.53 -16.21
N ASP A 181 -16.27 6.74 -16.60
CA ASP A 181 -17.67 7.07 -16.34
C ASP A 181 -17.96 7.19 -14.83
N PHE A 182 -17.12 6.57 -13.99
CA PHE A 182 -17.14 6.75 -12.54
C PHE A 182 -16.94 8.23 -12.15
N ASP A 183 -15.96 8.89 -12.74
CA ASP A 183 -15.60 10.27 -12.41
C ASP A 183 -16.78 11.23 -12.73
N ARG A 184 -17.56 10.92 -13.79
CA ARG A 184 -18.70 11.73 -14.23
C ARG A 184 -19.87 11.72 -13.26
N ILE A 185 -19.99 10.70 -12.40
CA ILE A 185 -21.08 10.60 -11.42
C ILE A 185 -21.10 11.83 -10.49
N SER A 186 -19.93 12.35 -10.13
CA SER A 186 -19.78 13.46 -9.19
C SER A 186 -18.88 14.58 -9.70
N GLU A 187 -18.68 14.69 -11.02
CA GLU A 187 -17.73 15.63 -11.66
C GLU A 187 -17.87 17.08 -11.18
N SER A 188 -19.11 17.55 -11.00
CA SER A 188 -19.38 18.92 -10.56
C SER A 188 -19.12 19.18 -9.07
N ASP A 189 -18.89 18.15 -8.28
CA ASP A 189 -18.76 18.23 -6.83
C ASP A 189 -17.33 17.97 -6.31
N TYR A 190 -16.36 17.70 -7.20
CA TYR A 190 -14.95 17.65 -6.83
C TYR A 190 -14.41 19.04 -6.52
N VAL A 191 -13.63 19.15 -5.44
CA VAL A 191 -13.12 20.42 -4.89
C VAL A 191 -11.59 20.49 -4.81
N SER A 192 -10.91 19.46 -5.32
CA SER A 192 -9.44 19.39 -5.32
C SER A 192 -8.81 19.66 -3.94
N GLY A 193 -7.88 20.61 -3.87
CA GLY A 193 -7.16 20.94 -2.64
C GLY A 193 -8.01 21.51 -1.49
N ASP A 194 -9.27 21.89 -1.72
CA ASP A 194 -10.14 22.48 -0.70
C ASP A 194 -10.98 21.45 0.08
N TRP A 195 -10.78 20.17 -0.16
CA TRP A 195 -11.52 19.07 0.46
C TRP A 195 -11.59 19.14 1.99
N TYR A 196 -10.52 19.58 2.65
CA TYR A 196 -10.42 19.67 4.10
C TYR A 196 -11.36 20.71 4.72
N GLN A 197 -11.85 21.66 3.91
CA GLN A 197 -12.83 22.67 4.33
C GLN A 197 -14.27 22.13 4.29
N VAL A 198 -14.51 20.98 3.63
CA VAL A 198 -15.84 20.39 3.51
C VAL A 198 -16.11 19.46 4.71
N PRO A 199 -17.20 19.67 5.47
CA PRO A 199 -17.60 18.74 6.52
C PRO A 199 -17.93 17.34 5.94
N ASN A 200 -17.55 16.28 6.66
CA ASN A 200 -17.84 14.90 6.22
C ASN A 200 -19.35 14.65 5.98
N ALA A 201 -20.23 15.22 6.79
CA ALA A 201 -21.67 15.07 6.59
C ALA A 201 -22.12 15.67 5.24
N THR A 202 -21.55 16.81 4.84
CA THR A 202 -21.82 17.44 3.54
C THR A 202 -21.31 16.58 2.39
N ALA A 203 -20.11 16.02 2.52
CA ALA A 203 -19.56 15.09 1.53
C ALA A 203 -20.45 13.86 1.36
N LEU A 204 -20.91 13.24 2.45
CA LEU A 204 -21.85 12.11 2.42
C LEU A 204 -23.15 12.47 1.68
N GLN A 205 -23.75 13.63 1.97
CA GLN A 205 -24.98 14.09 1.31
C GLN A 205 -24.81 14.35 -0.20
N LYS A 206 -23.57 14.64 -0.63
CA LYS A 206 -23.19 14.79 -2.05
C LYS A 206 -22.81 13.46 -2.71
N GLY A 207 -22.80 12.35 -1.98
CA GLY A 207 -22.50 11.02 -2.53
C GLY A 207 -21.02 10.64 -2.50
N PHE A 208 -20.26 11.20 -1.54
CA PHE A 208 -18.89 10.80 -1.25
C PHE A 208 -18.82 10.10 0.10
N VAL A 209 -17.97 9.09 0.24
CA VAL A 209 -17.86 8.31 1.49
C VAL A 209 -17.20 9.09 2.66
N ARG A 210 -16.42 10.12 2.33
CA ARG A 210 -15.87 11.16 3.22
C ARG A 210 -15.38 12.36 2.39
N ASN A 211 -14.98 13.44 3.06
CA ASN A 211 -14.58 14.68 2.39
C ASN A 211 -13.31 14.51 1.51
N TYR A 212 -12.34 13.66 1.90
CA TYR A 212 -11.15 13.41 1.07
C TYR A 212 -11.48 12.81 -0.30
N ALA A 213 -12.56 12.04 -0.41
CA ALA A 213 -13.04 11.53 -1.69
C ALA A 213 -13.43 12.65 -2.68
N MET A 214 -13.63 13.88 -2.21
CA MET A 214 -13.95 15.04 -3.04
C MET A 214 -12.74 15.69 -3.73
N VAL A 215 -11.53 15.15 -3.54
CA VAL A 215 -10.33 15.66 -4.24
C VAL A 215 -10.48 15.52 -5.75
N GLU A 216 -10.68 14.31 -6.23
CA GLU A 216 -10.83 13.96 -7.65
C GLU A 216 -11.35 12.51 -7.81
N GLY A 217 -11.72 12.12 -9.03
CA GLY A 217 -12.33 10.81 -9.31
C GLY A 217 -11.50 9.62 -8.86
N ARG A 218 -10.20 9.63 -9.05
CA ARG A 218 -9.34 8.51 -8.62
C ARG A 218 -9.25 8.38 -7.09
N GLU A 219 -9.26 9.51 -6.36
CA GLU A 219 -9.30 9.49 -4.90
C GLU A 219 -10.66 9.00 -4.40
N ASP A 220 -11.74 9.42 -5.06
CA ASP A 220 -13.10 8.96 -4.76
C ASP A 220 -13.25 7.45 -4.96
N PHE A 221 -12.69 6.92 -6.05
CA PHE A 221 -12.69 5.49 -6.32
C PHE A 221 -11.96 4.71 -5.22
N ALA A 222 -10.73 5.14 -4.90
CA ALA A 222 -9.89 4.48 -3.89
C ALA A 222 -10.50 4.59 -2.49
N GLU A 223 -11.01 5.76 -2.12
CA GLU A 223 -11.70 5.99 -0.85
C GLU A 223 -12.97 5.15 -0.72
N THR A 224 -13.79 5.11 -1.77
CA THR A 224 -15.05 4.34 -1.73
C THR A 224 -14.75 2.86 -1.53
N MET A 225 -13.77 2.32 -2.24
CA MET A 225 -13.32 0.93 -2.06
C MET A 225 -12.78 0.70 -0.64
N ALA A 226 -11.85 1.52 -0.18
CA ALA A 226 -11.19 1.36 1.12
C ALA A 226 -12.19 1.46 2.28
N GLN A 227 -13.07 2.45 2.24
CA GLN A 227 -14.09 2.66 3.27
C GLN A 227 -15.11 1.50 3.28
N TYR A 228 -15.51 0.99 2.11
CA TYR A 228 -16.43 -0.13 2.05
C TYR A 228 -15.81 -1.39 2.67
N VAL A 229 -14.58 -1.72 2.30
CA VAL A 229 -13.90 -2.94 2.78
C VAL A 229 -13.62 -2.88 4.29
N THR A 230 -13.27 -1.72 4.81
CA THR A 230 -12.81 -1.57 6.21
C THR A 230 -13.92 -1.20 7.19
N CYS A 231 -14.99 -0.53 6.77
CA CYS A 231 -16.10 -0.19 7.67
C CYS A 231 -16.84 -1.45 8.14
N THR A 232 -17.28 -1.47 9.40
CA THR A 232 -18.28 -2.45 9.84
C THR A 232 -19.61 -2.22 9.13
N ASP A 233 -20.47 -3.25 9.03
CA ASP A 233 -21.82 -3.11 8.44
C ASP A 233 -22.61 -1.97 9.09
N ASN A 234 -22.51 -1.84 10.42
CA ASN A 234 -23.19 -0.77 11.16
C ASN A 234 -22.61 0.61 10.81
N ALA A 235 -21.28 0.73 10.70
CA ALA A 235 -20.63 1.99 10.33
C ALA A 235 -20.97 2.39 8.89
N TRP A 236 -21.00 1.43 7.96
CA TRP A 236 -21.42 1.66 6.58
C TRP A 236 -22.88 2.10 6.49
N ALA A 237 -23.80 1.40 7.18
CA ALA A 237 -25.20 1.77 7.24
C ALA A 237 -25.41 3.19 7.85
N ALA A 238 -24.63 3.55 8.86
CA ALA A 238 -24.66 4.89 9.45
C ALA A 238 -24.20 5.97 8.46
N LYS A 239 -23.16 5.69 7.63
CA LYS A 239 -22.73 6.59 6.56
C LYS A 239 -23.85 6.80 5.54
N LEU A 240 -24.47 5.72 5.04
CA LEU A 240 -25.58 5.80 4.08
C LEU A 240 -26.79 6.56 4.66
N LYS A 241 -27.09 6.36 5.95
CA LYS A 241 -28.14 7.12 6.63
C LYS A 241 -27.83 8.62 6.69
N THR A 242 -26.58 8.99 6.98
CA THR A 242 -26.15 10.41 7.00
C THR A 242 -26.15 11.01 5.59
N ALA A 243 -25.82 10.22 4.57
CA ALA A 243 -25.88 10.63 3.17
C ALA A 243 -27.31 10.95 2.70
N GLY A 244 -28.32 10.38 3.35
CA GLY A 244 -29.71 10.54 2.93
C GLY A 244 -30.01 9.84 1.60
N THR A 245 -31.22 9.90 1.13
CA THR A 245 -31.65 9.15 -0.07
C THR A 245 -30.80 9.43 -1.30
N LYS A 246 -30.53 10.72 -1.58
CA LYS A 246 -29.76 11.12 -2.78
C LYS A 246 -28.30 10.71 -2.67
N GLY A 247 -27.63 11.07 -1.57
CA GLY A 247 -26.21 10.74 -1.38
C GLY A 247 -25.96 9.25 -1.32
N ALA A 248 -26.83 8.49 -0.62
CA ALA A 248 -26.74 7.03 -0.57
C ALA A 248 -26.92 6.37 -1.96
N ALA A 249 -27.82 6.87 -2.79
CA ALA A 249 -27.99 6.36 -4.16
C ALA A 249 -26.71 6.53 -4.98
N ILE A 250 -26.05 7.71 -4.88
CA ILE A 250 -24.78 8.00 -5.57
C ILE A 250 -23.66 7.09 -5.05
N ILE A 251 -23.51 6.94 -3.72
CA ILE A 251 -22.50 6.06 -3.12
C ILE A 251 -22.69 4.62 -3.61
N ASN A 252 -23.93 4.12 -3.61
CA ASN A 252 -24.22 2.78 -4.08
C ASN A 252 -23.94 2.61 -5.58
N GLN A 253 -24.24 3.60 -6.41
CA GLN A 253 -23.90 3.58 -7.85
C GLN A 253 -22.37 3.46 -8.04
N LYS A 254 -21.59 4.25 -7.32
CA LYS A 254 -20.13 4.18 -7.35
C LYS A 254 -19.63 2.81 -6.91
N LEU A 255 -20.19 2.28 -5.82
CA LEU A 255 -19.80 0.96 -5.28
C LEU A 255 -20.09 -0.18 -6.28
N GLU A 256 -21.21 -0.12 -7.02
CA GLU A 256 -21.49 -1.11 -8.07
C GLU A 256 -20.47 -1.06 -9.22
N MET A 257 -20.00 0.12 -9.61
CA MET A 257 -18.94 0.23 -10.62
C MET A 257 -17.62 -0.35 -10.09
N ILE A 258 -17.32 -0.14 -8.81
CA ILE A 258 -16.14 -0.72 -8.15
C ILE A 258 -16.26 -2.25 -8.09
N ARG A 259 -17.42 -2.81 -7.71
CA ARG A 259 -17.67 -4.27 -7.72
C ARG A 259 -17.39 -4.86 -9.09
N THR A 260 -17.98 -4.26 -10.12
CA THR A 260 -17.80 -4.70 -11.50
C THR A 260 -16.32 -4.66 -11.90
N TYR A 261 -15.64 -3.53 -11.67
CA TYR A 261 -14.22 -3.41 -11.99
C TYR A 261 -13.35 -4.43 -11.27
N MET A 262 -13.55 -4.61 -9.96
CA MET A 262 -12.74 -5.55 -9.18
C MET A 262 -13.00 -6.99 -9.61
N LYS A 263 -14.25 -7.34 -9.93
CA LYS A 263 -14.58 -8.67 -10.42
C LYS A 263 -14.02 -8.93 -11.81
N ASP A 264 -14.26 -8.02 -12.76
CA ASP A 264 -13.92 -8.24 -14.17
C ASP A 264 -12.42 -8.10 -14.43
N SER A 265 -11.79 -7.12 -13.80
CA SER A 265 -10.36 -6.87 -14.01
C SER A 265 -9.46 -7.78 -13.17
N TRP A 266 -9.88 -8.13 -11.94
CA TRP A 266 -9.02 -8.78 -10.95
C TRP A 266 -9.52 -10.14 -10.47
N ASN A 267 -10.71 -10.54 -10.90
CA ASN A 267 -11.44 -11.70 -10.36
C ASN A 267 -11.54 -11.67 -8.83
N LEU A 268 -11.62 -10.47 -8.27
CA LEU A 268 -11.72 -10.23 -6.83
C LEU A 268 -13.14 -9.77 -6.49
N ASP A 269 -13.79 -10.50 -5.59
CA ASP A 269 -15.08 -10.15 -5.03
C ASP A 269 -14.89 -9.27 -3.80
N ILE A 270 -15.28 -7.99 -3.88
CA ILE A 270 -15.05 -7.04 -2.77
C ILE A 270 -16.02 -7.27 -1.60
N ASP A 271 -17.16 -7.92 -1.81
CA ASP A 271 -18.07 -8.25 -0.72
C ASP A 271 -17.51 -9.42 0.10
N GLU A 272 -16.87 -10.40 -0.55
CA GLU A 272 -16.10 -11.44 0.15
C GLU A 272 -14.87 -10.86 0.85
N LEU A 273 -14.18 -9.90 0.23
CA LEU A 273 -13.06 -9.20 0.88
C LEU A 273 -13.52 -8.44 2.12
N HIS A 274 -14.64 -7.71 2.03
CA HIS A 274 -15.26 -7.05 3.17
C HIS A 274 -15.54 -8.05 4.31
N LYS A 275 -16.19 -9.18 4.01
CA LYS A 275 -16.48 -10.23 4.99
C LYS A 275 -15.21 -10.78 5.64
N ALA A 276 -14.17 -11.06 4.86
CA ALA A 276 -12.90 -11.59 5.35
C ALA A 276 -12.21 -10.57 6.28
N VAL A 277 -12.17 -9.29 5.90
CA VAL A 277 -11.59 -8.21 6.73
C VAL A 277 -12.39 -8.03 8.01
N GLN A 278 -13.74 -7.99 7.95
CA GLN A 278 -14.59 -7.84 9.12
C GLN A 278 -14.52 -9.05 10.07
N HIS A 279 -14.45 -10.27 9.54
CA HIS A 279 -14.25 -11.46 10.34
C HIS A 279 -12.94 -11.40 11.12
N ARG A 280 -11.84 -11.09 10.44
CA ARG A 280 -10.52 -10.94 11.05
C ARG A 280 -10.46 -9.78 12.05
N GLY A 281 -11.14 -8.66 11.77
CA GLY A 281 -11.26 -7.53 12.69
C GLY A 281 -11.90 -7.92 14.03
N ARG A 282 -12.94 -8.75 14.02
CA ARG A 282 -13.59 -9.28 15.25
C ARG A 282 -12.69 -10.21 16.05
N GLU A 283 -11.81 -10.95 15.38
CA GLU A 283 -10.95 -11.95 16.01
C GLU A 283 -9.57 -11.40 16.40
N MET A 284 -9.20 -10.19 15.95
CA MET A 284 -7.85 -9.65 16.13
C MET A 284 -7.42 -9.57 17.60
N SER A 285 -8.34 -9.39 18.53
CA SER A 285 -8.04 -9.35 19.97
C SER A 285 -7.51 -10.67 20.52
N SER A 286 -7.67 -11.77 19.78
CA SER A 286 -7.16 -13.11 20.12
C SER A 286 -5.74 -13.37 19.58
N LEU A 287 -5.19 -12.46 18.78
CA LEU A 287 -3.85 -12.62 18.22
C LEU A 287 -2.77 -12.60 19.32
N ASP A 288 -1.82 -13.53 19.21
CA ASP A 288 -0.60 -13.50 19.99
C ASP A 288 0.34 -12.43 19.41
N LEU A 289 0.37 -11.26 20.03
CA LEU A 289 1.21 -10.15 19.62
C LEU A 289 2.57 -10.12 20.36
N GLU A 290 2.75 -11.04 21.32
CA GLU A 290 3.97 -11.04 22.17
C GLU A 290 5.03 -12.02 21.63
N HIS A 291 4.63 -13.02 20.83
CA HIS A 291 5.54 -14.04 20.35
C HIS A 291 5.56 -14.10 18.81
N LEU A 292 6.75 -13.96 18.24
CA LEU A 292 7.02 -14.15 16.82
C LEU A 292 7.07 -15.66 16.49
N LYS A 293 5.98 -16.22 15.93
CA LYS A 293 5.86 -17.64 15.58
C LYS A 293 6.11 -17.91 14.10
#